data_495cb06e23186c3b71d9990de93241f2
#
_entry.id   495cb06e23186c3b71d9990de93241f2
#
_cell.length_a   1.000
_cell.length_b   1.000
_cell.length_c   1.000
_cell.angle_alpha   90.00
_cell.angle_beta   90.00
_cell.angle_gamma   90.00
#
_symmetry.space_group_name_H-M   'P 1'
#
loop_
_entity.id
_entity.type
_entity.pdbx_description
1 polymer ?
#
loop_
_entity_poly.entity_id
_entity_poly.type
_entity_poly.pdbx_seq_one_letter_code
_entity_poly.pdbx_strand_id
1 'polypeptide(L)'
;MPQPVTPCLRQGRVNREGEALMTIAIGPFSLERIVKAVEKVRQRLLRAAAALRAANVPYAVAGGNAVALWVSRVDESAVRNTQDVDMLLRRQDLGAAKAALESAGFVHRHVAGLDVFLDGPAAKPREAVHIVFANEKVRPHEPLANPDVSESEDAGLFRVIALDALVRIKLTAFRDKDRTHLRDLIDIGLVDATWLAKLPPIIADRLRQLLENPEG
;
A
#
# COMPACT_ATOMS: atom_id res chain seq x y z
N MET A 1 -41.42 15.92 0.41
CA MET A 1 -40.16 16.56 0.86
C MET A 1 -39.69 15.83 2.12
N PRO A 2 -38.53 15.16 2.11
CA PRO A 2 -38.02 14.52 3.33
C PRO A 2 -37.42 15.59 4.24
N GLN A 3 -37.76 15.51 5.53
CA GLN A 3 -37.28 16.39 6.57
C GLN A 3 -35.79 16.15 6.89
N PRO A 4 -35.01 17.17 7.26
CA PRO A 4 -33.61 17.00 7.64
C PRO A 4 -33.50 16.25 8.98
N VAL A 5 -32.74 15.17 9.01
CA VAL A 5 -32.41 14.42 10.22
C VAL A 5 -31.38 15.22 11.01
N THR A 6 -31.77 15.72 12.17
CA THR A 6 -30.89 16.43 13.10
C THR A 6 -29.85 15.45 13.69
N PRO A 7 -28.54 15.74 13.70
CA PRO A 7 -27.57 14.88 14.33
C PRO A 7 -27.75 14.85 15.84
N CYS A 8 -27.88 13.65 16.40
CA CYS A 8 -27.95 13.41 17.83
C CYS A 8 -26.58 13.69 18.46
N LEU A 9 -26.43 14.83 19.11
CA LEU A 9 -25.29 15.19 19.92
C LEU A 9 -25.35 14.42 21.25
N ARG A 10 -24.54 13.38 21.42
CA ARG A 10 -24.28 12.82 22.75
C ARG A 10 -23.37 13.80 23.50
N GLN A 11 -23.85 14.32 24.62
CA GLN A 11 -23.08 15.17 25.54
C GLN A 11 -21.82 14.43 26.00
N GLY A 12 -20.68 15.12 25.88
CA GLY A 12 -19.37 14.58 26.26
C GLY A 12 -19.31 14.27 27.76
N ARG A 13 -18.86 13.05 28.09
CA ARG A 13 -18.46 12.72 29.45
C ARG A 13 -17.07 13.27 29.70
N VAL A 14 -16.91 14.01 30.79
CA VAL A 14 -15.60 14.45 31.34
C VAL A 14 -15.15 13.37 32.31
N ASN A 15 -13.86 13.02 32.30
CA ASN A 15 -13.28 12.17 33.34
C ASN A 15 -13.06 13.01 34.64
N ARG A 16 -12.72 12.31 35.75
CA ARG A 16 -12.52 12.96 37.06
C ARG A 16 -11.35 13.96 37.12
N GLU A 17 -10.56 14.11 36.07
CA GLU A 17 -9.38 14.96 35.98
C GLU A 17 -9.58 16.18 35.05
N GLY A 18 -10.80 16.41 34.54
CA GLY A 18 -11.13 17.60 33.75
C GLY A 18 -10.60 17.60 32.30
N GLU A 19 -10.04 16.50 31.81
CA GLU A 19 -9.63 16.39 30.40
C GLU A 19 -10.83 16.15 29.50
N ALA A 20 -10.95 16.97 28.46
CA ALA A 20 -11.97 16.82 27.43
C ALA A 20 -11.71 15.55 26.61
N LEU A 21 -12.52 14.52 26.82
CA LEU A 21 -12.52 13.32 25.95
C LEU A 21 -12.86 13.77 24.53
N MET A 22 -11.93 13.54 23.62
CA MET A 22 -12.10 13.84 22.19
C MET A 22 -13.29 13.04 21.65
N THR A 23 -14.42 13.71 21.47
CA THR A 23 -15.64 13.09 20.97
C THR A 23 -15.47 12.78 19.49
N ILE A 24 -15.45 11.51 19.12
CA ILE A 24 -15.45 11.10 17.71
C ILE A 24 -16.84 11.38 17.15
N ALA A 25 -16.94 12.34 16.23
CA ALA A 25 -18.16 12.57 15.47
C ALA A 25 -18.36 11.44 14.47
N ILE A 26 -19.38 10.59 14.69
CA ILE A 26 -19.79 9.53 13.76
C ILE A 26 -20.75 10.16 12.76
N GLY A 27 -20.32 10.26 11.49
CA GLY A 27 -21.18 10.72 10.41
C GLY A 27 -22.14 9.62 9.93
N PRO A 28 -23.17 9.98 9.14
CA PRO A 28 -24.12 9.02 8.62
C PRO A 28 -23.46 7.96 7.74
N PHE A 29 -24.01 6.75 7.69
CA PHE A 29 -23.61 5.71 6.74
C PHE A 29 -23.85 6.21 5.30
N SER A 30 -22.82 6.02 4.43
CA SER A 30 -22.93 6.35 3.01
C SER A 30 -21.97 5.49 2.21
N LEU A 31 -22.49 4.69 1.30
CA LEU A 31 -21.72 3.94 0.31
C LEU A 31 -20.86 4.87 -0.57
N GLU A 32 -21.37 6.08 -0.86
CA GLU A 32 -20.62 7.08 -1.63
C GLU A 32 -19.29 7.47 -0.95
N ARG A 33 -19.24 7.48 0.38
CA ARG A 33 -17.99 7.77 1.12
C ARG A 33 -16.95 6.67 0.92
N ILE A 34 -17.40 5.41 0.85
CA ILE A 34 -16.52 4.26 0.60
C ILE A 34 -15.99 4.34 -0.84
N VAL A 35 -16.87 4.53 -1.83
CA VAL A 35 -16.48 4.68 -3.23
C VAL A 35 -15.51 5.85 -3.43
N LYS A 36 -15.79 7.02 -2.83
CA LYS A 36 -14.89 8.17 -2.87
C LYS A 36 -13.52 7.89 -2.25
N ALA A 37 -13.47 7.11 -1.17
CA ALA A 37 -12.19 6.75 -0.54
C ALA A 37 -11.32 5.89 -1.47
N VAL A 38 -11.91 4.87 -2.10
CA VAL A 38 -11.23 4.01 -3.08
C VAL A 38 -10.75 4.81 -4.29
N GLU A 39 -11.62 5.67 -4.84
CA GLU A 39 -11.30 6.48 -6.00
C GLU A 39 -10.17 7.48 -5.71
N LYS A 40 -10.09 8.05 -4.50
CA LYS A 40 -8.96 8.91 -4.11
C LYS A 40 -7.62 8.17 -4.14
N VAL A 41 -7.58 6.92 -3.66
CA VAL A 41 -6.36 6.10 -3.72
C VAL A 41 -5.95 5.84 -5.16
N ARG A 42 -6.92 5.45 -6.00
CA ARG A 42 -6.70 5.21 -7.42
C ARG A 42 -6.14 6.46 -8.13
N GLN A 43 -6.75 7.62 -7.91
CA GLN A 43 -6.30 8.90 -8.51
C GLN A 43 -4.91 9.29 -8.06
N ARG A 44 -4.58 9.11 -6.76
CA ARG A 44 -3.26 9.35 -6.21
C ARG A 44 -2.20 8.47 -6.87
N LEU A 45 -2.47 7.16 -6.99
CA LEU A 45 -1.59 6.22 -7.65
C LEU A 45 -1.34 6.61 -9.10
N LEU A 46 -2.39 6.86 -9.88
CA LEU A 46 -2.27 7.19 -11.30
C LEU A 46 -1.54 8.53 -11.52
N ARG A 47 -1.81 9.55 -10.69
CA ARG A 47 -1.13 10.83 -10.77
C ARG A 47 0.36 10.72 -10.45
N ALA A 48 0.72 9.96 -9.42
CA ALA A 48 2.12 9.73 -9.07
C ALA A 48 2.85 8.93 -10.16
N ALA A 49 2.23 7.87 -10.66
CA ALA A 49 2.77 7.04 -11.73
C ALA A 49 2.99 7.84 -13.03
N ALA A 50 2.01 8.67 -13.40
CA ALA A 50 2.12 9.54 -14.58
C ALA A 50 3.25 10.56 -14.45
N ALA A 51 3.42 11.18 -13.27
CA ALA A 51 4.50 12.12 -13.00
C ALA A 51 5.88 11.47 -13.13
N LEU A 52 6.08 10.31 -12.52
CA LEU A 52 7.35 9.56 -12.60
C LEU A 52 7.64 9.11 -14.04
N ARG A 53 6.63 8.61 -14.76
CA ARG A 53 6.75 8.21 -16.16
C ARG A 53 7.14 9.39 -17.06
N ALA A 54 6.48 10.54 -16.89
CA ALA A 54 6.78 11.75 -17.67
C ALA A 54 8.21 12.28 -17.44
N ALA A 55 8.74 12.09 -16.23
CA ALA A 55 10.11 12.44 -15.88
C ALA A 55 11.15 11.33 -16.18
N ASN A 56 10.73 10.23 -16.83
CA ASN A 56 11.57 9.05 -17.09
C ASN A 56 12.25 8.50 -15.84
N VAL A 57 11.63 8.60 -14.68
CA VAL A 57 12.11 8.01 -13.42
C VAL A 57 11.66 6.55 -13.36
N PRO A 58 12.59 5.59 -13.25
CA PRO A 58 12.23 4.18 -13.10
C PRO A 58 11.53 3.94 -11.76
N TYR A 59 10.37 3.27 -11.80
CA TYR A 59 9.58 2.93 -10.61
C TYR A 59 8.80 1.65 -10.81
N ALA A 60 8.29 1.08 -9.71
CA ALA A 60 7.27 0.06 -9.73
C ALA A 60 6.26 0.28 -8.60
N VAL A 61 4.97 0.12 -8.89
CA VAL A 61 3.93 0.05 -7.86
C VAL A 61 4.11 -1.25 -7.08
N ALA A 62 4.13 -1.15 -5.76
CA ALA A 62 4.31 -2.26 -4.83
C ALA A 62 3.16 -2.31 -3.80
N GLY A 63 3.38 -3.00 -2.70
CA GLY A 63 2.45 -3.00 -1.56
C GLY A 63 1.08 -3.59 -1.86
N GLY A 64 0.06 -3.03 -1.23
CA GLY A 64 -1.32 -3.50 -1.35
C GLY A 64 -1.94 -3.28 -2.74
N ASN A 65 -1.58 -2.18 -3.42
CA ASN A 65 -2.07 -1.93 -4.78
C ASN A 65 -1.53 -2.95 -5.81
N ALA A 66 -0.28 -3.40 -5.64
CA ALA A 66 0.25 -4.46 -6.48
C ALA A 66 -0.47 -5.79 -6.22
N VAL A 67 -0.74 -6.14 -4.95
CA VAL A 67 -1.54 -7.33 -4.63
C VAL A 67 -2.93 -7.24 -5.26
N ALA A 68 -3.63 -6.11 -5.07
CA ALA A 68 -4.95 -5.89 -5.64
C ALA A 68 -4.98 -6.07 -7.17
N LEU A 69 -3.94 -5.57 -7.86
CA LEU A 69 -3.82 -5.73 -9.30
C LEU A 69 -3.62 -7.20 -9.70
N TRP A 70 -2.71 -7.93 -9.03
CA TRP A 70 -2.47 -9.33 -9.31
C TRP A 70 -3.71 -10.20 -9.04
N VAL A 71 -4.39 -9.95 -7.92
CA VAL A 71 -5.65 -10.64 -7.57
C VAL A 71 -6.72 -10.37 -8.62
N SER A 72 -6.90 -9.11 -9.06
CA SER A 72 -7.92 -8.74 -10.03
C SER A 72 -7.77 -9.40 -11.41
N ARG A 73 -6.57 -9.86 -11.76
CA ARG A 73 -6.33 -10.62 -13.00
C ARG A 73 -6.96 -12.02 -12.99
N VAL A 74 -7.27 -12.54 -11.80
CA VAL A 74 -7.85 -13.89 -11.61
C VAL A 74 -9.28 -13.80 -11.09
N ASP A 75 -9.51 -12.99 -10.04
CA ASP A 75 -10.82 -12.82 -9.40
C ASP A 75 -11.00 -11.38 -8.90
N GLU A 76 -11.83 -10.60 -9.59
CA GLU A 76 -12.14 -9.23 -9.19
C GLU A 76 -12.87 -9.16 -7.84
N SER A 77 -13.63 -10.21 -7.49
CA SER A 77 -14.40 -10.24 -6.25
C SER A 77 -13.53 -10.43 -5.00
N ALA A 78 -12.34 -11.01 -5.16
CA ALA A 78 -11.36 -11.23 -4.09
C ALA A 78 -10.47 -10.01 -3.82
N VAL A 79 -10.62 -8.90 -4.58
CA VAL A 79 -9.79 -7.71 -4.43
C VAL A 79 -10.03 -7.01 -3.10
N ARG A 80 -8.98 -6.81 -2.31
CA ARG A 80 -9.01 -5.99 -1.10
C ARG A 80 -8.58 -4.56 -1.38
N ASN A 81 -9.32 -3.60 -0.83
CA ASN A 81 -8.97 -2.19 -0.92
C ASN A 81 -7.79 -1.86 0.01
N THR A 82 -6.89 -1.01 -0.45
CA THR A 82 -5.78 -0.44 0.32
C THR A 82 -5.90 1.08 0.38
N GLN A 83 -5.36 1.70 1.43
CA GLN A 83 -5.34 3.16 1.58
C GLN A 83 -4.00 3.77 1.16
N ASP A 84 -2.93 2.99 1.25
CA ASP A 84 -1.57 3.43 0.99
C ASP A 84 -1.19 3.17 -0.46
N VAL A 85 -0.38 4.04 -1.03
CA VAL A 85 0.27 3.82 -2.34
C VAL A 85 1.76 3.63 -2.06
N ASP A 86 2.27 2.41 -2.27
CA ASP A 86 3.68 2.10 -2.12
C ASP A 86 4.35 2.10 -3.49
N MET A 87 5.45 2.85 -3.65
CA MET A 87 6.26 2.89 -4.87
C MET A 87 7.70 2.51 -4.58
N LEU A 88 8.19 1.53 -5.34
CA LEU A 88 9.58 1.12 -5.34
C LEU A 88 10.38 2.05 -6.26
N LEU A 89 11.46 2.63 -5.73
CA LEU A 89 12.40 3.50 -6.44
C LEU A 89 13.84 3.09 -6.10
N ARG A 90 14.78 3.39 -6.99
CA ARG A 90 16.19 3.36 -6.61
C ARG A 90 16.53 4.64 -5.84
N ARG A 91 17.35 4.54 -4.80
CA ARG A 91 17.72 5.70 -3.98
C ARG A 91 18.38 6.83 -4.80
N GLN A 92 19.16 6.48 -5.79
CA GLN A 92 19.80 7.45 -6.69
C GLN A 92 18.78 8.29 -7.48
N ASP A 93 17.57 7.77 -7.71
CA ASP A 93 16.52 8.43 -8.50
C ASP A 93 15.59 9.30 -7.62
N LEU A 94 15.77 9.30 -6.29
CA LEU A 94 14.90 10.02 -5.35
C LEU A 94 14.83 11.53 -5.65
N GLY A 95 15.95 12.16 -6.05
CA GLY A 95 15.98 13.59 -6.38
C GLY A 95 15.09 13.92 -7.57
N ALA A 96 15.19 13.14 -8.65
CA ALA A 96 14.34 13.29 -9.84
C ALA A 96 12.87 12.95 -9.53
N ALA A 97 12.63 11.89 -8.76
CA ALA A 97 11.30 11.51 -8.31
C ALA A 97 10.64 12.62 -7.47
N LYS A 98 11.40 13.25 -6.57
CA LYS A 98 10.92 14.36 -5.76
C LYS A 98 10.48 15.54 -6.63
N ALA A 99 11.32 15.98 -7.56
CA ALA A 99 10.96 17.06 -8.48
C ALA A 99 9.70 16.75 -9.30
N ALA A 100 9.59 15.53 -9.81
CA ALA A 100 8.43 15.09 -10.59
C ALA A 100 7.13 15.06 -9.77
N LEU A 101 7.18 14.47 -8.57
CA LEU A 101 6.01 14.34 -7.70
C LEU A 101 5.58 15.70 -7.13
N GLU A 102 6.51 16.58 -6.75
CA GLU A 102 6.20 17.94 -6.31
C GLU A 102 5.55 18.76 -7.41
N SER A 103 6.02 18.63 -8.66
CA SER A 103 5.39 19.26 -9.82
C SER A 103 3.96 18.75 -10.06
N ALA A 104 3.65 17.52 -9.66
CA ALA A 104 2.31 16.94 -9.71
C ALA A 104 1.44 17.28 -8.47
N GLY A 105 1.90 18.20 -7.59
CA GLY A 105 1.15 18.68 -6.44
C GLY A 105 1.30 17.87 -5.17
N PHE A 106 2.22 16.91 -5.13
CA PHE A 106 2.56 16.19 -3.89
C PHE A 106 3.51 17.01 -3.03
N VAL A 107 3.51 16.74 -1.71
CA VAL A 107 4.39 17.42 -0.75
C VAL A 107 5.31 16.40 -0.09
N HIS A 108 6.61 16.49 -0.37
CA HIS A 108 7.60 15.60 0.21
C HIS A 108 7.73 15.81 1.72
N ARG A 109 7.84 14.70 2.45
CA ARG A 109 8.21 14.66 3.89
C ARG A 109 9.12 13.47 4.12
N HIS A 110 10.10 13.67 4.99
CA HIS A 110 10.88 12.58 5.55
C HIS A 110 10.50 12.40 7.01
N VAL A 111 9.89 11.28 7.35
CA VAL A 111 9.33 11.01 8.68
C VAL A 111 9.73 9.60 9.13
N ALA A 112 10.34 9.51 10.30
CA ALA A 112 10.75 8.22 10.90
C ALA A 112 11.58 7.32 9.95
N GLY A 113 12.47 7.94 9.16
CA GLY A 113 13.32 7.21 8.21
C GLY A 113 12.63 6.82 6.90
N LEU A 114 11.40 7.26 6.67
CA LEU A 114 10.63 6.99 5.46
C LEU A 114 10.43 8.27 4.64
N ASP A 115 10.62 8.17 3.34
CA ASP A 115 10.26 9.21 2.39
C ASP A 115 8.82 9.02 1.94
N VAL A 116 8.00 10.05 2.16
CA VAL A 116 6.58 10.03 1.80
C VAL A 116 6.21 11.29 1.03
N PHE A 117 5.25 11.16 0.12
CA PHE A 117 4.71 12.27 -0.64
C PHE A 117 3.23 12.40 -0.33
N LEU A 118 2.90 13.42 0.46
CA LEU A 118 1.53 13.73 0.87
C LEU A 118 0.70 14.20 -0.33
N ASP A 119 -0.56 13.82 -0.39
CA ASP A 119 -1.51 14.23 -1.41
C ASP A 119 -2.01 15.67 -1.19
N GLY A 120 -1.07 16.60 -1.23
CA GLY A 120 -1.27 18.03 -0.92
C GLY A 120 -0.91 18.41 0.53
N PRO A 121 -0.86 19.74 0.82
CA PRO A 121 -0.32 20.26 2.08
C PRO A 121 -1.15 19.91 3.33
N ALA A 122 -2.45 19.65 3.16
CA ALA A 122 -3.38 19.29 4.24
C ALA A 122 -3.60 17.77 4.40
N ALA A 123 -2.95 16.95 3.56
CA ALA A 123 -3.14 15.51 3.57
C ALA A 123 -2.50 14.86 4.80
N LYS A 124 -3.12 13.79 5.27
CA LYS A 124 -2.60 12.98 6.40
C LYS A 124 -1.54 12.00 5.90
N PRO A 125 -0.60 11.55 6.77
CA PRO A 125 0.43 10.57 6.37
C PRO A 125 -0.11 9.29 5.74
N ARG A 126 -1.29 8.82 6.17
CA ARG A 126 -1.99 7.68 5.55
C ARG A 126 -2.57 7.99 4.16
N GLU A 127 -2.56 9.25 3.73
CA GLU A 127 -3.00 9.70 2.41
C GLU A 127 -1.78 10.10 1.58
N ALA A 128 -0.74 9.28 1.60
CA ALA A 128 0.53 9.55 0.96
C ALA A 128 0.90 8.47 -0.06
N VAL A 129 1.87 8.80 -0.89
CA VAL A 129 2.69 7.85 -1.61
C VAL A 129 3.92 7.56 -0.76
N HIS A 130 4.11 6.32 -0.37
CA HIS A 130 5.26 5.86 0.41
C HIS A 130 6.35 5.35 -0.54
N ILE A 131 7.57 5.78 -0.30
CA ILE A 131 8.71 5.31 -1.08
C ILE A 131 9.38 4.15 -0.35
N VAL A 132 9.57 3.07 -1.11
CA VAL A 132 10.34 1.89 -0.70
C VAL A 132 11.56 1.84 -1.61
N PHE A 133 12.75 1.67 -1.04
CA PHE A 133 13.96 1.68 -1.83
C PHE A 133 14.33 0.29 -2.34
N ALA A 134 14.59 0.21 -3.64
CA ALA A 134 15.08 -0.96 -4.33
C ALA A 134 16.49 -1.32 -3.82
N ASN A 135 16.79 -2.62 -3.77
CA ASN A 135 18.07 -3.17 -3.34
C ASN A 135 18.45 -2.83 -1.88
N GLU A 136 17.51 -2.34 -1.08
CA GLU A 136 17.72 -2.01 0.33
C GLU A 136 16.77 -2.81 1.23
N LYS A 137 17.20 -3.06 2.47
CA LYS A 137 16.34 -3.59 3.51
C LYS A 137 15.51 -2.47 4.12
N VAL A 138 14.19 -2.66 4.27
CA VAL A 138 13.33 -1.69 4.99
C VAL A 138 13.69 -1.67 6.48
N ARG A 139 14.02 -2.83 7.04
CA ARG A 139 14.46 -2.97 8.43
C ARG A 139 15.75 -3.78 8.48
N PRO A 140 16.71 -3.42 9.36
CA PRO A 140 18.01 -4.11 9.43
C PRO A 140 17.92 -5.63 9.62
N HIS A 141 16.90 -6.11 10.37
CA HIS A 141 16.70 -7.53 10.68
C HIS A 141 15.95 -8.31 9.59
N GLU A 142 15.44 -7.65 8.54
CA GLU A 142 14.79 -8.35 7.44
C GLU A 142 15.78 -9.28 6.73
N PRO A 143 15.35 -10.49 6.33
CA PRO A 143 16.27 -11.47 5.73
C PRO A 143 16.82 -11.04 4.38
N LEU A 144 16.01 -10.37 3.55
CA LEU A 144 16.37 -9.96 2.19
C LEU A 144 16.21 -8.46 2.00
N ALA A 145 16.95 -7.92 1.03
CA ALA A 145 16.70 -6.59 0.48
C ALA A 145 15.50 -6.63 -0.48
N ASN A 146 14.90 -5.47 -0.72
CA ASN A 146 13.88 -5.32 -1.74
C ASN A 146 14.44 -5.63 -3.14
N PRO A 147 13.62 -6.11 -4.09
CA PRO A 147 14.02 -6.30 -5.47
C PRO A 147 14.36 -4.97 -6.16
N ASP A 148 14.96 -5.06 -7.34
CA ASP A 148 15.19 -3.89 -8.19
C ASP A 148 13.91 -3.48 -8.92
N VAL A 149 13.79 -2.22 -9.31
CA VAL A 149 12.65 -1.69 -10.08
C VAL A 149 12.51 -2.34 -11.46
N SER A 150 13.58 -2.94 -12.00
CA SER A 150 13.54 -3.68 -13.26
C SER A 150 12.74 -4.97 -13.16
N GLU A 151 12.57 -5.52 -11.95
CA GLU A 151 11.71 -6.68 -11.69
C GLU A 151 10.23 -6.26 -11.66
N SER A 152 9.77 -5.63 -12.73
CA SER A 152 8.43 -5.08 -12.87
C SER A 152 7.86 -5.26 -14.27
N GLU A 153 6.53 -5.24 -14.38
CA GLU A 153 5.77 -5.36 -15.61
C GLU A 153 5.06 -4.05 -15.95
N ASP A 154 4.77 -3.85 -17.24
CA ASP A 154 3.89 -2.77 -17.67
C ASP A 154 2.42 -3.23 -17.54
N ALA A 155 1.67 -2.54 -16.70
CA ALA A 155 0.23 -2.76 -16.53
C ALA A 155 -0.61 -1.72 -17.31
N GLY A 156 -0.04 -1.10 -18.34
CA GLY A 156 -0.67 -0.07 -19.18
C GLY A 156 -0.56 1.32 -18.56
N LEU A 157 -1.34 1.63 -17.55
CA LEU A 157 -1.33 2.96 -16.91
C LEU A 157 -0.14 3.20 -15.99
N PHE A 158 0.47 2.14 -15.46
CA PHE A 158 1.64 2.21 -14.57
C PHE A 158 2.45 0.91 -14.64
N ARG A 159 3.65 0.94 -14.09
CA ARG A 159 4.45 -0.28 -13.88
C ARG A 159 4.12 -0.88 -12.53
N VAL A 160 3.97 -2.18 -12.47
CA VAL A 160 3.74 -2.96 -11.25
C VAL A 160 4.90 -3.93 -11.03
N ILE A 161 5.28 -4.14 -9.78
CA ILE A 161 6.28 -5.14 -9.44
C ILE A 161 5.81 -6.53 -9.90
N ALA A 162 6.74 -7.32 -10.46
CA ALA A 162 6.46 -8.69 -10.89
C ALA A 162 5.99 -9.56 -9.72
N LEU A 163 5.18 -10.56 -9.98
CA LEU A 163 4.54 -11.37 -8.93
C LEU A 163 5.56 -12.05 -8.01
N ASP A 164 6.63 -12.60 -8.57
CA ASP A 164 7.69 -13.27 -7.81
C ASP A 164 8.42 -12.29 -6.88
N ALA A 165 8.71 -11.08 -7.36
CA ALA A 165 9.31 -10.02 -6.57
C ALA A 165 8.37 -9.52 -5.46
N LEU A 166 7.06 -9.38 -5.74
CA LEU A 166 6.04 -9.01 -4.76
C LEU A 166 5.96 -10.06 -3.64
N VAL A 167 5.90 -11.34 -3.99
CA VAL A 167 5.87 -12.46 -3.03
C VAL A 167 7.12 -12.43 -2.14
N ARG A 168 8.32 -12.21 -2.72
CA ARG A 168 9.57 -12.10 -1.94
C ARG A 168 9.52 -10.93 -0.95
N ILE A 169 9.03 -9.75 -1.35
CA ILE A 169 8.84 -8.60 -0.44
C ILE A 169 7.92 -8.97 0.71
N LYS A 170 6.77 -9.58 0.41
CA LYS A 170 5.76 -9.94 1.41
C LYS A 170 6.28 -11.01 2.39
N LEU A 171 6.94 -12.02 1.89
CA LEU A 171 7.58 -13.05 2.71
C LEU A 171 8.76 -12.48 3.52
N THR A 172 9.47 -11.47 3.02
CA THR A 172 10.58 -10.82 3.73
C THR A 172 10.07 -9.98 4.90
N ALA A 173 9.06 -9.15 4.72
CA ALA A 173 8.48 -8.31 5.76
C ALA A 173 7.63 -9.10 6.77
N PHE A 174 6.82 -10.04 6.29
CA PHE A 174 6.02 -11.02 7.03
C PHE A 174 5.19 -10.47 8.19
N ARG A 175 4.72 -9.23 8.08
CA ARG A 175 3.78 -8.61 9.02
C ARG A 175 2.38 -9.20 8.84
N ASP A 176 1.45 -8.96 9.75
CA ASP A 176 0.07 -9.47 9.64
C ASP A 176 -0.59 -9.11 8.31
N LYS A 177 -0.47 -7.86 7.88
CA LYS A 177 -0.97 -7.43 6.58
C LYS A 177 -0.29 -8.15 5.40
N ASP A 178 0.99 -8.49 5.53
CA ASP A 178 1.72 -9.17 4.46
C ASP A 178 1.30 -10.64 4.38
N ARG A 179 1.05 -11.28 5.53
CA ARG A 179 0.46 -12.63 5.61
C ARG A 179 -0.94 -12.69 5.01
N THR A 180 -1.79 -11.71 5.31
CA THR A 180 -3.12 -11.60 4.69
C THR A 180 -3.02 -11.50 3.17
N HIS A 181 -2.17 -10.62 2.65
CA HIS A 181 -1.95 -10.48 1.21
C HIS A 181 -1.39 -11.76 0.55
N LEU A 182 -0.52 -12.49 1.25
CA LEU A 182 -0.02 -13.78 0.74
C LEU A 182 -1.12 -14.84 0.71
N ARG A 183 -2.01 -14.89 1.70
CA ARG A 183 -3.18 -15.77 1.69
C ARG A 183 -4.12 -15.42 0.51
N ASP A 184 -4.41 -14.13 0.29
CA ASP A 184 -5.21 -13.72 -0.86
C ASP A 184 -4.63 -14.27 -2.19
N LEU A 185 -3.29 -14.25 -2.36
CA LEU A 185 -2.62 -14.80 -3.55
C LEU A 185 -2.65 -16.33 -3.60
N ILE A 186 -2.60 -16.99 -2.45
CA ILE A 186 -2.69 -18.46 -2.34
C ILE A 186 -4.12 -18.91 -2.65
N ASP A 187 -5.12 -18.27 -2.07
CA ASP A 187 -6.54 -18.64 -2.19
C ASP A 187 -7.04 -18.60 -3.65
N ILE A 188 -6.51 -17.67 -4.44
CA ILE A 188 -6.82 -17.59 -5.88
C ILE A 188 -5.88 -18.41 -6.77
N GLY A 189 -4.93 -19.17 -6.18
CA GLY A 189 -4.02 -20.05 -6.89
C GLY A 189 -2.86 -19.38 -7.62
N LEU A 190 -2.57 -18.10 -7.38
CA LEU A 190 -1.38 -17.42 -7.93
C LEU A 190 -0.09 -17.84 -7.24
N VAL A 191 -0.18 -18.30 -6.00
CA VAL A 191 0.95 -18.80 -5.20
C VAL A 191 0.57 -20.15 -4.63
N ASP A 192 1.43 -21.14 -4.79
CA ASP A 192 1.21 -22.51 -4.33
C ASP A 192 2.50 -23.15 -3.80
N ALA A 193 2.45 -24.45 -3.47
CA ALA A 193 3.60 -25.19 -2.95
C ALA A 193 4.78 -25.28 -3.94
N THR A 194 4.55 -25.13 -5.23
CA THR A 194 5.65 -25.15 -6.23
C THR A 194 6.61 -23.97 -6.09
N TRP A 195 6.16 -22.90 -5.43
CA TRP A 195 7.00 -21.72 -5.15
C TRP A 195 8.10 -21.99 -4.13
N LEU A 196 7.93 -23.00 -3.25
CA LEU A 196 8.93 -23.35 -2.24
C LEU A 196 10.31 -23.63 -2.84
N ALA A 197 10.35 -24.25 -4.02
CA ALA A 197 11.60 -24.56 -4.73
C ALA A 197 12.26 -23.33 -5.38
N LYS A 198 11.52 -22.25 -5.58
CA LYS A 198 11.98 -21.01 -6.25
C LYS A 198 12.49 -19.97 -5.25
N LEU A 199 12.18 -20.13 -3.96
CA LEU A 199 12.45 -19.13 -2.93
C LEU A 199 13.72 -19.46 -2.15
N PRO A 200 14.47 -18.46 -1.69
CA PRO A 200 15.53 -18.67 -0.71
C PRO A 200 14.99 -19.38 0.55
N PRO A 201 15.73 -20.33 1.15
CA PRO A 201 15.24 -21.14 2.26
C PRO A 201 14.63 -20.34 3.41
N ILE A 202 15.26 -19.21 3.76
CA ILE A 202 14.82 -18.38 4.90
C ILE A 202 13.41 -17.79 4.74
N ILE A 203 12.93 -17.59 3.51
CA ILE A 203 11.57 -17.12 3.25
C ILE A 203 10.66 -18.24 2.74
N ALA A 204 11.19 -19.34 2.23
CA ALA A 204 10.43 -20.54 1.86
C ALA A 204 9.71 -21.13 3.08
N ASP A 205 10.36 -21.15 4.25
CA ASP A 205 9.74 -21.62 5.51
C ASP A 205 8.52 -20.78 5.91
N ARG A 206 8.56 -19.49 5.66
CA ARG A 206 7.41 -18.60 5.91
C ARG A 206 6.24 -18.91 4.97
N LEU A 207 6.52 -19.21 3.71
CA LEU A 207 5.47 -19.65 2.77
C LEU A 207 4.89 -21.00 3.20
N ARG A 208 5.74 -21.96 3.60
CA ARG A 208 5.29 -23.25 4.11
C ARG A 208 4.33 -23.09 5.30
N GLN A 209 4.64 -22.22 6.25
CA GLN A 209 3.75 -21.92 7.39
C GLN A 209 2.37 -21.44 6.95
N LEU A 210 2.29 -20.61 5.91
CA LEU A 210 0.99 -20.11 5.40
C LEU A 210 0.20 -21.21 4.69
N LEU A 211 0.88 -22.08 3.93
CA LEU A 211 0.24 -23.20 3.22
C LEU A 211 -0.28 -24.27 4.18
N GLU A 212 0.42 -24.50 5.30
CA GLU A 212 0.02 -25.45 6.34
C GLU A 212 -1.07 -24.90 7.28
N ASN A 213 -1.17 -23.56 7.41
CA ASN A 213 -2.12 -22.88 8.29
C ASN A 213 -2.85 -21.76 7.51
N PRO A 214 -3.77 -22.12 6.61
CA PRO A 214 -4.47 -21.16 5.77
C PRO A 214 -5.37 -20.20 6.56
N GLU A 215 -5.94 -20.66 7.65
CA GLU A 215 -6.84 -19.85 8.51
C GLU A 215 -6.09 -18.92 9.47
N GLY A 216 -4.82 -19.10 9.73
CA GLY A 216 -3.95 -18.18 10.48
C GLY A 216 -3.47 -18.63 11.78
#